data_44d7eba4c2e5539ff11f465c1e21d3ab
#
_entry.id   44d7eba4c2e5539ff11f465c1e21d3ab
#
_cell.length_a   1.000
_cell.length_b   1.000
_cell.length_c   1.000
_cell.angle_alpha   90.00
_cell.angle_beta   90.00
_cell.angle_gamma   90.00
#
_symmetry.space_group_name_H-M   'P 1'
#
loop_
_entity.id
_entity.type
_entity.pdbx_description
1 polymer ?
#
loop_
_entity_poly.entity_id
_entity_poly.type
_entity_poly.pdbx_seq_one_letter_code
_entity_poly.pdbx_strand_id
1 'polypeptide(L)'
;MNREKAWQENGKGGMAHLKNRLYVKELPCCERVGKVSEHKQEIMKQHYFDFDILPTQGQREEMRTFIVDCAERLSLSSIDGATLQYKIVARFMKERFPHTESFLQVEETELLIRLKAWMIKNGYKITCHHRTKERENGSIEEAQTIKFLKHLLRFLYPEEDLPEEEKDIWVLDHFDFPIRQNPIGPIRTLKFGEIRQEGIRKEVKQACYIFLKYQSAGTIVSDIRAARRFADYLLDKYPKVQSFGEVGRKVIEGYLIHMKTEPSNRKNKKTELAHLKRILTQVGKNIEKPYLGKLFIKNDMPKMPEAVFRYYSDAEIERLNRHIVNLEEQVARALILHQMLGGRISDTLTLRT
;
A
#
# COMPACT_ATOMS: atom_id res chain seq x y z
N MET A 1 -25.84 18.85 2.81
CA MET A 1 -27.07 18.89 3.67
C MET A 1 -26.89 17.89 4.79
N ASN A 2 -26.44 18.42 5.90
CA ASN A 2 -26.28 17.97 7.29
C ASN A 2 -26.28 16.47 7.65
N ARG A 3 -25.06 15.91 7.71
CA ARG A 3 -24.77 14.64 8.43
C ARG A 3 -24.81 14.79 9.97
N GLU A 4 -24.75 16.00 10.51
CA GLU A 4 -24.75 16.28 11.96
C GLU A 4 -26.13 16.08 12.65
N LYS A 5 -27.24 16.11 11.94
CA LYS A 5 -28.59 16.00 12.55
C LYS A 5 -29.06 14.58 12.87
N ALA A 6 -28.48 13.54 12.27
CA ALA A 6 -28.92 12.16 12.49
C ALA A 6 -28.47 11.54 13.82
N TRP A 7 -27.54 12.16 14.54
CA TRP A 7 -26.93 11.59 15.74
C TRP A 7 -27.46 12.17 17.07
N GLN A 8 -28.28 13.22 17.01
CA GLN A 8 -28.81 13.88 18.22
C GLN A 8 -30.11 13.28 18.79
N GLU A 9 -30.80 12.40 18.06
CA GLU A 9 -32.13 11.96 18.49
C GLU A 9 -32.22 10.62 19.24
N ASN A 10 -31.14 9.83 19.36
CA ASN A 10 -31.18 8.50 20.03
C ASN A 10 -30.52 8.41 21.42
N GLY A 11 -30.39 9.49 22.14
CA GLY A 11 -29.62 9.52 23.39
C GLY A 11 -30.33 10.12 24.62
N LYS A 12 -31.59 9.77 24.89
CA LYS A 12 -32.21 10.13 26.18
C LYS A 12 -32.64 8.87 26.93
N GLY A 13 -31.78 8.40 27.84
CA GLY A 13 -32.16 7.38 28.81
C GLY A 13 -30.98 6.71 29.54
N GLY A 14 -30.56 7.24 30.69
CA GLY A 14 -29.95 6.45 31.74
C GLY A 14 -28.42 6.28 31.79
N MET A 15 -27.80 6.80 32.84
CA MET A 15 -26.45 6.59 33.38
C MET A 15 -25.31 7.41 32.79
N ALA A 16 -24.92 8.45 33.48
CA ALA A 16 -23.81 9.37 33.16
C ALA A 16 -22.40 8.70 33.09
N HIS A 17 -22.23 7.47 33.55
CA HIS A 17 -20.97 6.72 33.51
C HIS A 17 -20.74 5.89 32.24
N LEU A 18 -21.73 5.71 31.35
CA LEU A 18 -21.65 4.89 30.15
C LEU A 18 -21.30 5.67 28.87
N LYS A 19 -21.22 7.00 28.94
CA LYS A 19 -21.07 7.87 27.77
C LYS A 19 -19.73 7.73 27.01
N ASN A 20 -18.68 7.23 27.66
CA ASN A 20 -17.33 7.19 27.05
C ASN A 20 -16.90 5.79 26.55
N ARG A 21 -17.80 4.80 26.59
CA ARG A 21 -17.54 3.45 26.03
C ARG A 21 -18.34 3.23 24.78
N LEU A 22 -17.67 2.67 23.76
CA LEU A 22 -18.28 2.25 22.51
C LEU A 22 -18.10 0.74 22.37
N TYR A 23 -19.18 -0.01 22.44
CA TYR A 23 -19.15 -1.46 22.30
C TYR A 23 -19.08 -1.87 20.83
N VAL A 24 -18.32 -2.93 20.54
CA VAL A 24 -18.20 -3.47 19.17
C VAL A 24 -19.58 -3.87 18.62
N LYS A 25 -20.48 -4.40 19.47
CA LYS A 25 -21.88 -4.74 19.09
C LYS A 25 -22.70 -3.58 18.55
N GLU A 26 -22.31 -2.34 18.88
CA GLU A 26 -23.02 -1.11 18.46
C GLU A 26 -22.52 -0.60 17.11
N LEU A 27 -21.52 -1.27 16.52
CA LEU A 27 -20.85 -0.83 15.31
C LEU A 27 -21.32 -1.60 14.06
N PRO A 28 -21.34 -0.98 12.87
CA PRO A 28 -21.79 -1.59 11.62
C PRO A 28 -20.97 -2.81 11.19
N CYS A 29 -19.76 -2.99 11.71
CA CYS A 29 -18.91 -4.13 11.42
C CYS A 29 -19.53 -5.49 11.81
N CYS A 30 -20.53 -5.49 12.71
CA CYS A 30 -21.23 -6.70 13.13
C CYS A 30 -22.02 -7.39 11.99
N GLU A 31 -22.30 -6.70 10.90
CA GLU A 31 -22.92 -7.26 9.69
C GLU A 31 -21.89 -7.96 8.78
N ARG A 32 -20.59 -7.68 8.96
CA ARG A 32 -19.48 -8.21 8.15
C ARG A 32 -18.60 -9.18 8.96
N VAL A 33 -19.16 -10.31 9.28
CA VAL A 33 -18.59 -11.27 10.23
C VAL A 33 -17.47 -12.12 9.65
N GLY A 34 -17.48 -12.36 8.31
CA GLY A 34 -16.52 -13.23 7.64
C GLY A 34 -16.63 -14.70 8.08
N LYS A 35 -15.48 -15.42 8.06
CA LYS A 35 -15.39 -16.85 8.47
C LYS A 35 -15.10 -17.00 9.96
N VAL A 36 -15.92 -16.38 10.83
CA VAL A 36 -15.76 -16.43 12.30
C VAL A 36 -16.90 -17.26 12.88
N SER A 37 -16.61 -18.20 13.81
CA SER A 37 -17.64 -19.01 14.49
C SER A 37 -18.53 -18.13 15.36
N GLU A 38 -19.80 -18.49 15.52
CA GLU A 38 -20.81 -17.74 16.28
C GLU A 38 -20.34 -17.45 17.73
N HIS A 39 -19.77 -18.44 18.41
CA HIS A 39 -19.23 -18.27 19.74
C HIS A 39 -18.15 -17.17 19.81
N LYS A 40 -17.24 -17.13 18.84
CA LYS A 40 -16.22 -16.06 18.77
C LYS A 40 -16.84 -14.70 18.45
N GLN A 41 -17.86 -14.65 17.61
CA GLN A 41 -18.59 -13.40 17.32
C GLN A 41 -19.19 -12.79 18.58
N GLU A 42 -19.82 -13.61 19.43
CA GLU A 42 -20.42 -13.13 20.66
C GLU A 42 -19.36 -12.58 21.65
N ILE A 43 -18.18 -13.21 21.72
CA ILE A 43 -17.07 -12.69 22.53
C ILE A 43 -16.58 -11.35 21.97
N MET A 44 -16.36 -11.25 20.65
CA MET A 44 -15.89 -10.03 19.99
C MET A 44 -16.87 -8.87 20.17
N LYS A 45 -18.18 -9.13 20.10
CA LYS A 45 -19.24 -8.13 20.29
C LYS A 45 -19.27 -7.54 21.71
N GLN A 46 -18.73 -8.25 22.70
CA GLN A 46 -18.67 -7.76 24.09
C GLN A 46 -17.49 -6.82 24.32
N HIS A 47 -16.50 -6.79 23.45
CA HIS A 47 -15.37 -5.88 23.55
C HIS A 47 -15.81 -4.42 23.30
N TYR A 48 -15.03 -3.49 23.83
CA TYR A 48 -15.35 -2.07 23.74
C TYR A 48 -14.10 -1.19 23.71
N PHE A 49 -14.28 0.03 23.23
CA PHE A 49 -13.32 1.11 23.29
C PHE A 49 -13.70 2.02 24.46
N ASP A 50 -12.79 2.22 25.41
CA ASP A 50 -12.98 3.06 26.58
C ASP A 50 -12.24 4.39 26.39
N PHE A 51 -12.95 5.43 25.95
CA PHE A 51 -12.35 6.71 25.62
C PHE A 51 -11.89 7.51 26.84
N ASP A 52 -12.24 7.11 28.09
CA ASP A 52 -11.71 7.74 29.29
C ASP A 52 -10.21 7.51 29.49
N ILE A 53 -9.62 6.55 28.79
CA ILE A 53 -8.17 6.33 28.80
C ILE A 53 -7.43 7.50 28.13
N LEU A 54 -8.03 8.13 27.10
CA LEU A 54 -7.46 9.29 26.43
C LEU A 54 -7.61 10.54 27.30
N PRO A 55 -6.54 11.37 27.40
CA PRO A 55 -6.49 12.46 28.37
C PRO A 55 -7.43 13.61 28.03
N THR A 56 -7.57 14.00 26.77
CA THR A 56 -8.28 15.20 26.35
C THR A 56 -9.55 14.88 25.56
N GLN A 57 -10.48 15.84 25.52
CA GLN A 57 -11.74 15.68 24.80
C GLN A 57 -11.52 15.59 23.28
N GLY A 58 -10.64 16.43 22.75
CA GLY A 58 -10.34 16.41 21.32
C GLY A 58 -9.79 15.07 20.86
N GLN A 59 -8.82 14.48 21.59
CA GLN A 59 -8.31 13.15 21.27
C GLN A 59 -9.40 12.06 21.34
N ARG A 60 -10.36 12.17 22.27
CA ARG A 60 -11.49 11.23 22.37
C ARG A 60 -12.42 11.30 21.18
N GLU A 61 -12.73 12.50 20.72
CA GLU A 61 -13.60 12.74 19.56
C GLU A 61 -12.93 12.28 18.26
N GLU A 62 -11.67 12.64 18.04
CA GLU A 62 -10.88 12.19 16.88
C GLU A 62 -10.82 10.67 16.79
N MET A 63 -10.49 10.01 17.91
CA MET A 63 -10.39 8.54 17.95
C MET A 63 -11.75 7.86 17.76
N ARG A 64 -12.82 8.41 18.36
CA ARG A 64 -14.18 7.89 18.20
C ARG A 64 -14.62 7.95 16.76
N THR A 65 -14.45 9.09 16.09
CA THR A 65 -14.80 9.29 14.69
C THR A 65 -14.03 8.33 13.80
N PHE A 66 -12.73 8.16 14.03
CA PHE A 66 -11.90 7.20 13.32
C PHE A 66 -12.38 5.76 13.47
N ILE A 67 -12.70 5.32 14.68
CA ILE A 67 -13.17 3.94 14.94
C ILE A 67 -14.50 3.68 14.26
N VAL A 68 -15.43 4.64 14.29
CA VAL A 68 -16.74 4.51 13.60
C VAL A 68 -16.54 4.41 12.10
N ASP A 69 -15.72 5.27 11.49
CA ASP A 69 -15.39 5.19 10.05
C ASP A 69 -14.73 3.85 9.68
N CYS A 70 -13.79 3.36 10.50
CA CYS A 70 -13.21 2.04 10.31
C CYS A 70 -14.27 0.93 10.37
N ALA A 71 -15.24 1.02 11.28
CA ALA A 71 -16.29 0.03 11.45
C ALA A 71 -17.29 0.00 10.29
N GLU A 72 -17.43 1.08 9.52
CA GLU A 72 -18.21 1.10 8.28
C GLU A 72 -17.55 0.31 7.14
N ARG A 73 -16.24 0.11 7.18
CA ARG A 73 -15.46 -0.51 6.08
C ARG A 73 -14.87 -1.86 6.41
N LEU A 74 -14.51 -2.09 7.68
CA LEU A 74 -13.80 -3.28 8.11
C LEU A 74 -14.73 -4.36 8.68
N SER A 75 -14.21 -5.59 8.76
CA SER A 75 -14.92 -6.73 9.33
C SER A 75 -14.89 -6.71 10.86
N LEU A 76 -15.81 -7.46 11.49
CA LEU A 76 -15.88 -7.64 12.94
C LEU A 76 -14.53 -8.03 13.56
N SER A 77 -13.82 -9.00 12.98
CA SER A 77 -12.52 -9.44 13.50
C SER A 77 -11.43 -8.36 13.40
N SER A 78 -11.50 -7.48 12.40
CA SER A 78 -10.55 -6.38 12.26
C SER A 78 -10.79 -5.30 13.32
N ILE A 79 -12.04 -4.96 13.59
CA ILE A 79 -12.42 -3.99 14.62
C ILE A 79 -12.16 -4.55 16.03
N ASP A 80 -12.43 -5.83 16.25
CA ASP A 80 -12.07 -6.49 17.50
C ASP A 80 -10.55 -6.41 17.77
N GLY A 81 -9.73 -6.73 16.78
CA GLY A 81 -8.28 -6.55 16.86
C GLY A 81 -7.86 -5.12 17.16
N ALA A 82 -8.57 -4.13 16.61
CA ALA A 82 -8.30 -2.71 16.85
C ALA A 82 -8.50 -2.29 18.32
N THR A 83 -9.32 -2.99 19.10
CA THR A 83 -9.52 -2.68 20.54
C THR A 83 -8.22 -2.76 21.35
N LEU A 84 -7.37 -3.75 21.04
CA LEU A 84 -6.06 -3.89 21.68
C LEU A 84 -5.11 -2.77 21.24
N GLN A 85 -5.08 -2.47 19.94
CA GLN A 85 -4.21 -1.43 19.37
C GLN A 85 -4.59 -0.07 19.95
N TYR A 86 -5.88 0.21 20.04
CA TYR A 86 -6.43 1.39 20.69
C TYR A 86 -5.93 1.54 22.14
N LYS A 87 -6.06 0.48 22.96
CA LYS A 87 -5.64 0.52 24.37
C LYS A 87 -4.16 0.88 24.54
N ILE A 88 -3.31 0.37 23.64
CA ILE A 88 -1.87 0.64 23.65
C ILE A 88 -1.61 2.12 23.28
N VAL A 89 -2.23 2.60 22.20
CA VAL A 89 -2.08 3.99 21.75
C VAL A 89 -2.65 4.97 22.79
N ALA A 90 -3.81 4.68 23.36
CA ALA A 90 -4.43 5.54 24.37
C ALA A 90 -3.58 5.67 25.64
N ARG A 91 -2.97 4.57 26.13
CA ARG A 91 -2.01 4.60 27.25
C ARG A 91 -0.78 5.42 26.91
N PHE A 92 -0.22 5.24 25.71
CA PHE A 92 0.91 6.03 25.24
C PHE A 92 0.59 7.51 25.23
N MET A 93 -0.56 7.92 24.68
CA MET A 93 -0.99 9.32 24.66
C MET A 93 -1.16 9.88 26.08
N LYS A 94 -1.79 9.13 26.97
CA LYS A 94 -1.96 9.52 28.38
C LYS A 94 -0.63 9.78 29.09
N GLU A 95 0.39 8.96 28.84
CA GLU A 95 1.68 9.06 29.53
C GLU A 95 2.61 10.10 28.90
N ARG A 96 2.54 10.29 27.57
CA ARG A 96 3.52 11.11 26.84
C ARG A 96 2.97 12.44 26.36
N PHE A 97 1.66 12.52 26.14
CA PHE A 97 1.01 13.68 25.56
C PHE A 97 -0.30 14.02 26.31
N PRO A 98 -0.26 14.20 27.66
CA PRO A 98 -1.48 14.38 28.48
C PRO A 98 -2.19 15.72 28.23
N HIS A 99 -1.55 16.68 27.60
CA HIS A 99 -2.06 18.04 27.42
C HIS A 99 -2.33 18.40 25.94
N THR A 100 -2.10 17.48 25.01
CA THR A 100 -2.40 17.73 23.59
C THR A 100 -3.88 17.51 23.32
N GLU A 101 -4.54 18.45 22.67
CA GLU A 101 -5.96 18.36 22.33
C GLU A 101 -6.23 17.52 21.08
N SER A 102 -5.24 17.38 20.19
CA SER A 102 -5.33 16.63 18.94
C SER A 102 -4.10 15.77 18.71
N PHE A 103 -4.26 14.62 18.04
CA PHE A 103 -3.14 13.81 17.53
C PHE A 103 -2.29 14.57 16.50
N LEU A 104 -2.86 15.57 15.84
CA LEU A 104 -2.17 16.39 14.83
C LEU A 104 -1.31 17.50 15.40
N GLN A 105 -1.36 17.77 16.71
CA GLN A 105 -0.51 18.78 17.35
C GLN A 105 0.96 18.37 17.46
N VAL A 106 1.24 17.08 17.23
CA VAL A 106 2.60 16.52 17.24
C VAL A 106 2.92 16.06 15.82
N GLU A 107 4.10 16.39 15.34
CA GLU A 107 4.56 15.97 14.02
C GLU A 107 4.57 14.43 13.92
N GLU A 108 4.10 13.87 12.79
CA GLU A 108 3.92 12.42 12.60
C GLU A 108 5.18 11.63 12.91
N THR A 109 6.33 12.09 12.41
CA THR A 109 7.61 11.41 12.58
C THR A 109 8.01 11.35 14.05
N GLU A 110 7.84 12.45 14.78
CA GLU A 110 8.11 12.53 16.21
C GLU A 110 7.18 11.59 17.00
N LEU A 111 5.89 11.63 16.70
CA LEU A 111 4.88 10.80 17.38
C LEU A 111 5.17 9.31 17.19
N LEU A 112 5.53 8.88 15.97
CA LEU A 112 5.87 7.49 15.66
C LEU A 112 7.17 7.04 16.32
N ILE A 113 8.21 7.89 16.35
CA ILE A 113 9.48 7.58 17.02
C ILE A 113 9.24 7.41 18.53
N ARG A 114 8.51 8.33 19.16
CA ARG A 114 8.18 8.26 20.59
C ARG A 114 7.30 7.06 20.92
N LEU A 115 6.33 6.71 20.07
CA LEU A 115 5.53 5.50 20.24
C LEU A 115 6.44 4.24 20.19
N LYS A 116 7.31 4.12 19.21
CA LYS A 116 8.23 2.97 19.09
C LYS A 116 9.12 2.83 20.35
N ALA A 117 9.70 3.94 20.80
CA ALA A 117 10.53 3.97 22.00
C ALA A 117 9.74 3.58 23.25
N TRP A 118 8.50 4.10 23.41
CA TRP A 118 7.60 3.76 24.50
C TRP A 118 7.17 2.28 24.46
N MET A 119 6.86 1.75 23.28
CA MET A 119 6.52 0.34 23.10
C MET A 119 7.66 -0.57 23.54
N ILE A 120 8.89 -0.29 23.13
CA ILE A 120 10.08 -1.07 23.53
C ILE A 120 10.25 -1.04 25.07
N LYS A 121 10.14 0.15 25.68
CA LYS A 121 10.26 0.32 27.13
C LYS A 121 9.21 -0.48 27.90
N ASN A 122 8.00 -0.62 27.37
CA ASN A 122 6.89 -1.33 27.98
C ASN A 122 6.76 -2.80 27.51
N GLY A 123 7.79 -3.36 26.88
CA GLY A 123 7.83 -4.76 26.46
C GLY A 123 6.96 -5.12 25.24
N TYR A 124 6.45 -4.13 24.51
CA TYR A 124 5.70 -4.37 23.28
C TYR A 124 6.63 -4.55 22.08
N LYS A 125 6.28 -5.47 21.19
CA LYS A 125 7.01 -5.66 19.93
C LYS A 125 6.71 -4.55 18.95
N ILE A 126 7.75 -4.02 18.28
CA ILE A 126 7.61 -3.00 17.22
C ILE A 126 7.54 -3.61 15.82
N THR A 127 7.83 -4.90 15.70
CA THR A 127 7.75 -5.66 14.45
C THR A 127 7.01 -6.96 14.65
N CYS A 128 6.38 -7.47 13.59
CA CYS A 128 5.79 -8.79 13.54
C CYS A 128 6.34 -9.56 12.32
N HIS A 129 6.46 -10.89 12.47
CA HIS A 129 6.87 -11.78 11.40
C HIS A 129 5.61 -12.36 10.73
N HIS A 130 5.41 -12.04 9.48
CA HIS A 130 4.39 -12.69 8.65
C HIS A 130 5.01 -13.89 7.93
N ARG A 131 4.62 -15.10 8.35
CA ARG A 131 4.90 -16.34 7.60
C ARG A 131 3.71 -16.62 6.70
N THR A 132 3.89 -16.52 5.38
CA THR A 132 2.93 -17.08 4.43
C THR A 132 3.43 -18.43 3.94
N LYS A 133 2.51 -19.37 3.61
CA LYS A 133 2.84 -20.69 3.09
C LYS A 133 3.73 -20.67 1.83
N GLU A 134 3.78 -19.52 1.15
CA GLU A 134 4.51 -19.32 -0.12
C GLU A 134 5.89 -18.67 0.06
N ARG A 135 6.23 -18.21 1.27
CA ARG A 135 7.53 -17.60 1.58
C ARG A 135 8.10 -18.24 2.84
N GLU A 136 9.07 -19.13 2.67
CA GLU A 136 9.84 -19.72 3.77
C GLU A 136 10.59 -18.66 4.60
N ASN A 137 10.99 -17.54 3.98
CA ASN A 137 11.53 -16.37 4.65
C ASN A 137 10.40 -15.35 4.86
N GLY A 138 9.76 -15.37 6.02
CA GLY A 138 8.71 -14.43 6.38
C GLY A 138 9.16 -12.97 6.26
N SER A 139 8.26 -12.07 5.84
CA SER A 139 8.52 -10.64 5.85
C SER A 139 8.43 -10.09 7.27
N ILE A 140 9.39 -9.23 7.63
CA ILE A 140 9.32 -8.44 8.87
C ILE A 140 8.48 -7.20 8.56
N GLU A 141 7.38 -7.03 9.28
CA GLU A 141 6.48 -5.90 9.13
C GLU A 141 6.41 -5.09 10.43
N GLU A 142 6.01 -3.82 10.34
CA GLU A 142 5.72 -3.02 11.52
C GLU A 142 4.55 -3.61 12.32
N ALA A 143 4.62 -3.53 13.65
CA ALA A 143 3.57 -3.99 14.53
C ALA A 143 2.22 -3.30 14.22
N GLN A 144 1.11 -4.02 14.47
CA GLN A 144 -0.23 -3.52 14.17
C GLN A 144 -0.56 -2.21 14.91
N THR A 145 -0.02 -2.00 16.11
CA THR A 145 -0.19 -0.75 16.87
C THR A 145 0.38 0.46 16.12
N ILE A 146 1.54 0.31 15.49
CA ILE A 146 2.17 1.38 14.69
C ILE A 146 1.32 1.64 13.44
N LYS A 147 0.87 0.59 12.76
CA LYS A 147 -0.03 0.69 11.61
C LYS A 147 -1.35 1.37 11.99
N PHE A 148 -1.92 1.04 13.14
CA PHE A 148 -3.15 1.64 13.66
C PHE A 148 -2.99 3.15 13.85
N LEU A 149 -1.92 3.60 14.52
CA LEU A 149 -1.66 5.04 14.70
C LEU A 149 -1.45 5.75 13.36
N LYS A 150 -0.71 5.15 12.42
CA LYS A 150 -0.55 5.72 11.06
C LYS A 150 -1.88 5.85 10.33
N HIS A 151 -2.79 4.89 10.49
CA HIS A 151 -4.13 4.97 9.90
C HIS A 151 -4.97 6.08 10.52
N LEU A 152 -4.90 6.25 11.84
CA LEU A 152 -5.55 7.37 12.54
C LEU A 152 -5.05 8.72 12.02
N LEU A 153 -3.71 8.91 11.95
CA LEU A 153 -3.14 10.17 11.48
C LEU A 153 -3.55 10.51 10.05
N ARG A 154 -3.56 9.51 9.15
CA ARG A 154 -4.05 9.69 7.77
C ARG A 154 -5.54 10.02 7.70
N PHE A 155 -6.35 9.47 8.61
CA PHE A 155 -7.76 9.78 8.69
C PHE A 155 -8.01 11.21 9.17
N LEU A 156 -7.25 11.65 10.19
CA LEU A 156 -7.37 12.99 10.76
C LEU A 156 -6.77 14.09 9.87
N TYR A 157 -5.78 13.74 9.06
CA TYR A 157 -5.21 14.61 8.04
C TYR A 157 -5.69 14.15 6.66
N PRO A 158 -6.93 14.46 6.30
CA PRO A 158 -7.45 14.02 5.01
C PRO A 158 -6.65 14.69 3.91
N GLU A 159 -6.02 13.87 3.06
CA GLU A 159 -5.45 14.32 1.80
C GLU A 159 -6.57 14.76 0.82
N GLU A 160 -7.82 14.88 1.29
CA GLU A 160 -9.00 15.13 0.45
C GLU A 160 -8.94 16.48 -0.27
N ASP A 161 -8.32 17.49 0.34
CA ASP A 161 -8.17 18.83 -0.25
C ASP A 161 -6.92 18.97 -1.13
N LEU A 162 -6.05 17.95 -1.17
CA LEU A 162 -4.89 17.97 -2.05
C LEU A 162 -5.27 17.49 -3.46
N PRO A 163 -4.69 18.10 -4.51
CA PRO A 163 -4.77 17.54 -5.86
C PRO A 163 -4.32 16.07 -5.87
N GLU A 164 -4.97 15.23 -6.69
CA GLU A 164 -4.72 13.78 -6.68
C GLU A 164 -3.24 13.42 -6.86
N GLU A 165 -2.52 14.20 -7.67
CA GLU A 165 -1.08 14.04 -7.94
C GLU A 165 -0.17 14.37 -6.76
N GLU A 166 -0.67 15.07 -5.73
CA GLU A 166 0.09 15.38 -4.52
C GLU A 166 -0.10 14.34 -3.41
N LYS A 167 -1.17 13.53 -3.49
CA LYS A 167 -1.45 12.47 -2.52
C LYS A 167 -0.39 11.36 -2.57
N ASP A 168 -0.20 10.64 -1.47
CA ASP A 168 0.69 9.46 -1.43
C ASP A 168 0.06 8.20 -2.03
N ILE A 169 -1.26 8.19 -2.18
CA ILE A 169 -2.02 7.15 -2.86
C ILE A 169 -2.89 7.83 -3.91
N TRP A 170 -2.61 7.58 -5.17
CA TRP A 170 -3.42 8.07 -6.27
C TRP A 170 -4.53 7.08 -6.60
N VAL A 171 -5.75 7.57 -6.68
CA VAL A 171 -6.90 6.83 -7.20
C VAL A 171 -7.03 7.19 -8.67
N LEU A 172 -6.78 6.25 -9.57
CA LEU A 172 -6.65 6.53 -11.00
C LEU A 172 -7.93 7.03 -11.66
N ASP A 173 -9.09 6.71 -11.07
CA ASP A 173 -10.39 7.17 -11.54
C ASP A 173 -10.66 8.66 -11.22
N HIS A 174 -9.83 9.30 -10.36
CA HIS A 174 -9.95 10.72 -10.01
C HIS A 174 -9.21 11.66 -10.98
N PHE A 175 -8.43 11.12 -11.92
CA PHE A 175 -7.75 11.92 -12.93
C PHE A 175 -8.71 12.27 -14.07
N ASP A 176 -8.61 13.50 -14.58
CA ASP A 176 -9.44 14.06 -15.65
C ASP A 176 -9.03 13.63 -17.07
N PHE A 177 -8.07 12.73 -17.20
CA PHE A 177 -7.59 12.21 -18.48
C PHE A 177 -7.64 10.67 -18.53
N PRO A 178 -7.79 10.07 -19.73
CA PRO A 178 -7.88 8.63 -19.89
C PRO A 178 -6.54 7.96 -19.55
N ILE A 179 -6.58 6.98 -18.63
CA ILE A 179 -5.41 6.20 -18.24
C ILE A 179 -5.46 4.82 -18.91
N ARG A 180 -4.39 4.46 -19.60
CA ARG A 180 -4.28 3.16 -20.24
C ARG A 180 -4.17 2.04 -19.21
N GLN A 181 -5.15 1.13 -19.22
CA GLN A 181 -5.26 0.02 -18.27
C GLN A 181 -5.14 -1.34 -18.99
N ASN A 182 -4.77 -2.37 -18.22
CA ASN A 182 -4.96 -3.74 -18.65
C ASN A 182 -6.44 -4.10 -18.49
N PRO A 183 -7.13 -4.54 -19.55
CA PRO A 183 -8.57 -4.81 -19.50
C PRO A 183 -8.94 -5.98 -18.58
N ILE A 184 -8.02 -6.94 -18.34
CA ILE A 184 -8.28 -8.11 -17.51
C ILE A 184 -8.02 -7.83 -16.03
N GLY A 185 -7.04 -6.99 -15.72
CA GLY A 185 -6.64 -6.66 -14.35
C GLY A 185 -6.31 -5.18 -14.22
N PRO A 186 -7.32 -4.29 -14.15
CA PRO A 186 -7.08 -2.87 -14.05
C PRO A 186 -6.45 -2.52 -12.70
N ILE A 187 -5.46 -1.64 -12.74
CA ILE A 187 -4.85 -1.05 -11.55
C ILE A 187 -5.68 0.16 -11.15
N ARG A 188 -6.22 0.17 -9.95
CA ARG A 188 -7.05 1.26 -9.46
C ARG A 188 -6.27 2.33 -8.71
N THR A 189 -5.14 1.94 -8.09
CA THR A 189 -4.36 2.87 -7.26
C THR A 189 -2.87 2.75 -7.52
N LEU A 190 -2.15 3.88 -7.42
CA LEU A 190 -0.69 3.94 -7.35
C LEU A 190 -0.27 4.38 -5.94
N LYS A 191 0.78 3.75 -5.39
CA LYS A 191 1.22 3.99 -4.01
C LYS A 191 2.66 4.47 -3.99
N PHE A 192 2.90 5.65 -3.40
CA PHE A 192 4.21 6.30 -3.30
C PHE A 192 4.77 6.32 -1.88
N GLY A 193 3.94 6.14 -0.86
CA GLY A 193 4.32 6.24 0.56
C GLY A 193 5.39 5.24 1.02
N GLU A 194 5.74 4.23 0.20
CA GLU A 194 6.85 3.33 0.48
C GLU A 194 8.24 3.96 0.17
N ILE A 195 8.29 5.09 -0.56
CA ILE A 195 9.51 5.88 -0.76
C ILE A 195 9.64 6.81 0.43
N ARG A 196 10.61 6.53 1.32
CA ARG A 196 10.74 7.19 2.63
C ARG A 196 11.25 8.62 2.53
N GLN A 197 12.18 8.89 1.60
CA GLN A 197 12.71 10.23 1.38
C GLN A 197 11.65 11.08 0.68
N GLU A 198 11.19 12.14 1.35
CA GLU A 198 10.10 13.00 0.88
C GLU A 198 10.45 13.70 -0.44
N GLY A 199 11.66 14.23 -0.57
CA GLY A 199 12.13 14.89 -1.81
C GLY A 199 12.11 13.92 -3.00
N ILE A 200 12.65 12.69 -2.83
CA ILE A 200 12.64 11.66 -3.86
C ILE A 200 11.20 11.26 -4.20
N ARG A 201 10.34 11.08 -3.19
CA ARG A 201 8.92 10.74 -3.39
C ARG A 201 8.21 11.78 -4.24
N LYS A 202 8.41 13.07 -3.96
CA LYS A 202 7.85 14.18 -4.73
C LYS A 202 8.33 14.18 -6.18
N GLU A 203 9.63 14.00 -6.41
CA GLU A 203 10.23 13.89 -7.75
C GLU A 203 9.66 12.71 -8.55
N VAL A 204 9.50 11.54 -7.90
CA VAL A 204 8.90 10.35 -8.54
C VAL A 204 7.44 10.57 -8.88
N LYS A 205 6.65 11.20 -7.99
CA LYS A 205 5.25 11.56 -8.27
C LYS A 205 5.16 12.44 -9.51
N GLN A 206 5.95 13.51 -9.59
CA GLN A 206 5.95 14.41 -10.75
C GLN A 206 6.31 13.68 -12.05
N ALA A 207 7.31 12.79 -12.03
CA ALA A 207 7.66 11.99 -13.19
C ALA A 207 6.54 11.02 -13.60
N CYS A 208 5.92 10.34 -12.63
CA CYS A 208 4.82 9.41 -12.85
C CYS A 208 3.56 10.11 -13.38
N TYR A 209 3.26 11.33 -12.92
CA TYR A 209 2.14 12.12 -13.43
C TYR A 209 2.28 12.40 -14.94
N ILE A 210 3.47 12.76 -15.38
CA ILE A 210 3.75 12.95 -16.80
C ILE A 210 3.59 11.64 -17.57
N PHE A 211 4.10 10.52 -17.02
CA PHE A 211 4.03 9.22 -17.66
C PHE A 211 2.61 8.67 -17.79
N LEU A 212 1.73 8.93 -16.81
CA LEU A 212 0.33 8.49 -16.84
C LEU A 212 -0.42 8.97 -18.08
N LYS A 213 -0.04 10.12 -18.64
CA LYS A 213 -0.69 10.69 -19.83
C LYS A 213 -0.49 9.87 -21.10
N TYR A 214 0.54 8.98 -21.16
CA TYR A 214 0.84 8.21 -22.35
C TYR A 214 1.30 6.78 -22.12
N GLN A 215 1.44 6.36 -20.87
CA GLN A 215 1.85 5.00 -20.53
C GLN A 215 0.76 4.23 -19.76
N SER A 216 0.86 2.90 -19.76
CA SER A 216 -0.08 2.09 -18.98
C SER A 216 0.22 2.16 -17.50
N ALA A 217 -0.84 2.11 -16.66
CA ALA A 217 -0.72 2.06 -15.20
C ALA A 217 0.21 0.93 -14.71
N GLY A 218 0.21 -0.24 -15.37
CA GLY A 218 1.11 -1.36 -15.05
C GLY A 218 2.59 -1.03 -15.23
N THR A 219 2.90 -0.21 -16.24
CA THR A 219 4.26 0.28 -16.46
C THR A 219 4.69 1.24 -15.35
N ILE A 220 3.78 2.15 -14.95
CA ILE A 220 4.04 3.11 -13.86
C ILE A 220 4.28 2.39 -12.52
N VAL A 221 3.52 1.33 -12.22
CA VAL A 221 3.79 0.50 -11.01
C VAL A 221 5.21 -0.07 -11.03
N SER A 222 5.71 -0.47 -12.20
CA SER A 222 7.08 -0.98 -12.34
C SER A 222 8.13 0.13 -12.15
N ASP A 223 7.83 1.35 -12.62
CA ASP A 223 8.66 2.53 -12.39
C ASP A 223 8.75 2.90 -10.92
N ILE A 224 7.62 2.99 -10.24
CA ILE A 224 7.56 3.28 -8.80
C ILE A 224 8.35 2.23 -8.02
N ARG A 225 8.22 0.95 -8.38
CA ARG A 225 8.94 -0.14 -7.73
C ARG A 225 10.46 -0.03 -7.92
N ALA A 226 10.90 0.33 -9.12
CA ALA A 226 12.32 0.54 -9.40
C ALA A 226 12.88 1.75 -8.64
N ALA A 227 12.14 2.86 -8.64
CA ALA A 227 12.50 4.07 -7.89
C ALA A 227 12.58 3.81 -6.39
N ARG A 228 11.60 3.11 -5.81
CA ARG A 228 11.59 2.74 -4.39
C ARG A 228 12.82 1.93 -4.00
N ARG A 229 13.16 0.89 -4.77
CA ARG A 229 14.33 0.05 -4.46
C ARG A 229 15.63 0.83 -4.50
N PHE A 230 15.75 1.75 -5.44
CA PHE A 230 16.90 2.64 -5.51
C PHE A 230 16.90 3.62 -4.32
N ALA A 231 15.76 4.17 -3.95
CA ALA A 231 15.61 5.03 -2.78
C ALA A 231 15.95 4.28 -1.47
N ASP A 232 15.55 3.01 -1.32
CA ASP A 232 15.92 2.16 -0.18
C ASP A 232 17.45 1.96 -0.11
N TYR A 233 18.11 1.71 -1.26
CA TYR A 233 19.57 1.64 -1.35
C TYR A 233 20.22 2.96 -0.97
N LEU A 234 19.71 4.09 -1.44
CA LEU A 234 20.21 5.42 -1.06
C LEU A 234 20.07 5.66 0.43
N LEU A 235 18.96 5.29 1.02
CA LEU A 235 18.73 5.44 2.47
C LEU A 235 19.74 4.62 3.30
N ASP A 236 20.09 3.41 2.85
CA ASP A 236 21.08 2.55 3.51
C ASP A 236 22.51 3.06 3.35
N LYS A 237 22.93 3.40 2.15
CA LYS A 237 24.33 3.76 1.84
C LYS A 237 24.63 5.25 1.83
N TYR A 238 23.64 6.08 1.55
CA TYR A 238 23.75 7.53 1.38
C TYR A 238 22.59 8.27 2.08
N PRO A 239 22.42 8.14 3.43
CA PRO A 239 21.24 8.63 4.15
C PRO A 239 21.00 10.14 4.06
N LYS A 240 22.05 10.90 3.67
CA LYS A 240 21.95 12.36 3.47
C LYS A 240 21.28 12.74 2.14
N VAL A 241 21.19 11.82 1.18
CA VAL A 241 20.59 12.07 -0.13
C VAL A 241 19.07 12.13 0.00
N GLN A 242 18.50 13.30 -0.24
CA GLN A 242 17.05 13.55 -0.17
C GLN A 242 16.42 13.80 -1.54
N SER A 243 17.20 13.96 -2.59
CA SER A 243 16.79 14.22 -3.97
C SER A 243 17.60 13.38 -4.94
N PHE A 244 16.99 12.87 -6.00
CA PHE A 244 17.73 12.25 -7.11
C PHE A 244 18.69 13.23 -7.79
N GLY A 245 18.39 14.54 -7.70
CA GLY A 245 19.29 15.58 -8.19
C GLY A 245 20.66 15.65 -7.49
N GLU A 246 20.89 14.87 -6.42
CA GLU A 246 22.17 14.74 -5.72
C GLU A 246 22.94 13.49 -6.15
N VAL A 247 22.31 12.64 -6.99
CA VAL A 247 22.89 11.36 -7.39
C VAL A 247 23.89 11.55 -8.53
N GLY A 248 25.10 11.10 -8.31
CA GLY A 248 26.18 11.08 -9.31
C GLY A 248 26.48 9.69 -9.84
N ARG A 249 27.35 9.60 -10.84
CA ARG A 249 27.75 8.35 -11.48
C ARG A 249 28.26 7.30 -10.47
N LYS A 250 29.08 7.69 -9.51
CA LYS A 250 29.64 6.77 -8.48
C LYS A 250 28.54 6.06 -7.68
N VAL A 251 27.44 6.75 -7.40
CA VAL A 251 26.29 6.18 -6.68
C VAL A 251 25.60 5.10 -7.53
N ILE A 252 25.45 5.35 -8.85
CA ILE A 252 24.87 4.36 -9.77
C ILE A 252 25.81 3.14 -9.87
N GLU A 253 27.11 3.31 -9.96
CA GLU A 253 28.06 2.19 -9.98
C GLU A 253 27.96 1.34 -8.70
N GLY A 254 27.87 2.00 -7.54
CA GLY A 254 27.63 1.31 -6.27
C GLY A 254 26.32 0.52 -6.26
N TYR A 255 25.25 1.10 -6.81
CA TYR A 255 23.97 0.41 -6.93
C TYR A 255 24.02 -0.80 -7.86
N LEU A 256 24.72 -0.70 -9.01
CA LEU A 256 24.92 -1.81 -9.92
C LEU A 256 25.69 -2.97 -9.27
N ILE A 257 26.70 -2.67 -8.45
CA ILE A 257 27.43 -3.67 -7.67
C ILE A 257 26.50 -4.30 -6.64
N HIS A 258 25.75 -3.49 -5.89
CA HIS A 258 24.78 -3.96 -4.90
C HIS A 258 23.75 -4.91 -5.53
N MET A 259 23.19 -4.56 -6.69
CA MET A 259 22.26 -5.44 -7.42
C MET A 259 22.88 -6.76 -7.86
N LYS A 260 24.20 -6.81 -8.14
CA LYS A 260 24.89 -8.05 -8.52
C LYS A 260 25.19 -8.94 -7.31
N THR A 261 25.53 -8.35 -6.18
CA THR A 261 25.94 -9.05 -4.96
C THR A 261 24.78 -9.45 -4.05
N GLU A 262 23.63 -8.78 -4.18
CA GLU A 262 22.46 -9.12 -3.37
C GLU A 262 21.95 -10.53 -3.71
N PRO A 263 21.76 -11.41 -2.70
CA PRO A 263 21.27 -12.78 -2.88
C PRO A 263 19.76 -12.80 -3.19
N SER A 264 19.32 -12.06 -4.18
CA SER A 264 17.92 -12.00 -4.57
C SER A 264 17.67 -12.78 -5.85
N ASN A 265 16.63 -13.60 -5.88
CA ASN A 265 16.12 -14.34 -7.07
C ASN A 265 15.50 -13.39 -8.13
N ARG A 266 16.01 -12.17 -8.28
CA ARG A 266 15.49 -11.19 -9.24
C ARG A 266 15.84 -11.59 -10.66
N LYS A 267 14.85 -12.16 -11.36
CA LYS A 267 15.02 -12.64 -12.75
C LYS A 267 15.22 -11.51 -13.78
N ASN A 268 14.77 -10.26 -13.50
CA ASN A 268 14.68 -9.18 -14.48
C ASN A 268 15.41 -7.90 -14.08
N LYS A 269 16.70 -8.01 -13.70
CA LYS A 269 17.52 -6.84 -13.35
C LYS A 269 17.62 -5.78 -14.46
N LYS A 270 17.65 -6.22 -15.74
CA LYS A 270 17.68 -5.30 -16.89
C LYS A 270 16.43 -4.43 -16.97
N THR A 271 15.26 -5.02 -16.81
CA THR A 271 13.98 -4.30 -16.85
C THR A 271 13.89 -3.30 -15.71
N GLU A 272 14.31 -3.69 -14.49
CA GLU A 272 14.35 -2.79 -13.33
C GLU A 272 15.26 -1.58 -13.57
N LEU A 273 16.46 -1.78 -14.12
CA LEU A 273 17.38 -0.70 -14.47
C LEU A 273 16.83 0.20 -15.58
N ALA A 274 16.11 -0.37 -16.55
CA ALA A 274 15.47 0.41 -17.60
C ALA A 274 14.37 1.33 -17.05
N HIS A 275 13.55 0.83 -16.12
CA HIS A 275 12.57 1.63 -15.40
C HIS A 275 13.22 2.73 -14.57
N LEU A 276 14.27 2.42 -13.80
CA LEU A 276 15.01 3.41 -13.03
C LEU A 276 15.62 4.49 -13.92
N LYS A 277 16.29 4.10 -15.01
CA LYS A 277 16.85 5.05 -15.99
C LYS A 277 15.79 5.99 -16.53
N ARG A 278 14.59 5.47 -16.83
CA ARG A 278 13.47 6.26 -17.33
C ARG A 278 13.02 7.29 -16.31
N ILE A 279 12.83 6.88 -15.05
CA ILE A 279 12.48 7.79 -13.96
C ILE A 279 13.53 8.88 -13.79
N LEU A 280 14.81 8.52 -13.65
CA LEU A 280 15.89 9.48 -13.48
C LEU A 280 15.99 10.45 -14.66
N THR A 281 15.75 9.98 -15.87
CA THR A 281 15.72 10.84 -17.07
C THR A 281 14.59 11.87 -16.99
N GLN A 282 13.39 11.45 -16.57
CA GLN A 282 12.25 12.36 -16.46
C GLN A 282 12.42 13.33 -15.27
N VAL A 283 12.86 12.82 -14.12
CA VAL A 283 13.20 13.67 -12.98
C VAL A 283 14.23 14.71 -13.38
N GLY A 284 15.30 14.30 -14.10
CA GLY A 284 16.33 15.24 -14.58
C GLY A 284 15.79 16.36 -15.47
N LYS A 285 14.74 16.09 -16.25
CA LYS A 285 14.03 17.13 -17.01
C LYS A 285 13.23 18.04 -16.12
N ASN A 286 12.52 17.48 -15.12
CA ASN A 286 11.64 18.25 -14.23
C ASN A 286 12.41 19.20 -13.30
N ILE A 287 13.60 18.80 -12.83
CA ILE A 287 14.43 19.57 -11.91
C ILE A 287 15.61 20.29 -12.60
N GLU A 288 15.59 20.39 -13.94
CA GLU A 288 16.62 21.05 -14.75
C GLU A 288 18.04 20.48 -14.59
N LYS A 289 18.14 19.16 -14.29
CA LYS A 289 19.40 18.42 -14.17
C LYS A 289 19.50 17.29 -15.22
N PRO A 290 19.65 17.61 -16.51
CA PRO A 290 19.59 16.63 -17.61
C PRO A 290 20.71 15.58 -17.58
N TYR A 291 21.75 15.78 -16.76
CA TYR A 291 22.79 14.77 -16.58
C TYR A 291 22.29 13.47 -15.97
N LEU A 292 21.17 13.50 -15.22
CA LEU A 292 20.55 12.28 -14.63
C LEU A 292 20.20 11.25 -15.70
N GLY A 293 19.78 11.67 -16.88
CA GLY A 293 19.51 10.77 -18.00
C GLY A 293 20.76 10.12 -18.61
N LYS A 294 21.95 10.67 -18.31
CA LYS A 294 23.25 10.19 -18.80
C LYS A 294 24.03 9.37 -17.80
N LEU A 295 23.48 9.18 -16.58
CA LEU A 295 24.14 8.41 -15.51
C LEU A 295 24.35 6.94 -15.87
N PHE A 296 23.49 6.36 -16.71
CA PHE A 296 23.61 4.99 -17.21
C PHE A 296 24.33 4.96 -18.56
N ILE A 297 25.39 4.20 -18.65
CA ILE A 297 26.08 3.91 -19.90
C ILE A 297 25.62 2.57 -20.51
N LYS A 298 25.93 2.31 -21.77
CA LYS A 298 25.47 1.12 -22.49
C LYS A 298 25.84 -0.20 -21.80
N ASN A 299 27.04 -0.27 -21.21
CA ASN A 299 27.56 -1.46 -20.56
C ASN A 299 26.99 -1.74 -19.16
N ASP A 300 26.23 -0.80 -18.59
CA ASP A 300 25.56 -1.00 -17.30
C ASP A 300 24.37 -1.93 -17.40
N MET A 301 23.77 -2.02 -18.60
CA MET A 301 22.60 -2.84 -18.83
C MET A 301 23.00 -4.32 -18.99
N PRO A 302 22.49 -5.22 -18.12
CA PRO A 302 22.74 -6.65 -18.26
C PRO A 302 22.25 -7.15 -19.63
N LYS A 303 23.01 -8.06 -20.22
CA LYS A 303 22.53 -8.78 -21.40
C LYS A 303 21.30 -9.61 -21.01
N MET A 304 20.28 -9.62 -21.86
CA MET A 304 19.18 -10.56 -21.69
C MET A 304 19.67 -11.96 -22.12
N PRO A 305 19.31 -13.02 -21.38
CA PRO A 305 19.45 -14.35 -21.91
C PRO A 305 18.64 -14.45 -23.21
N GLU A 306 19.13 -15.20 -24.16
CA GLU A 306 18.38 -15.47 -25.38
C GLU A 306 17.04 -16.12 -25.04
N ALA A 307 15.98 -15.62 -25.64
CA ALA A 307 14.66 -16.19 -25.48
C ALA A 307 14.63 -17.57 -26.11
N VAL A 308 14.57 -18.63 -25.32
CA VAL A 308 14.32 -19.98 -25.83
C VAL A 308 12.82 -20.06 -26.12
N PHE A 309 12.50 -20.09 -27.43
CA PHE A 309 11.12 -20.34 -27.85
C PHE A 309 10.75 -21.79 -27.54
N ARG A 310 9.77 -21.97 -26.67
CA ARG A 310 9.20 -23.28 -26.32
C ARG A 310 7.83 -23.35 -26.97
N TYR A 311 7.73 -24.15 -28.02
CA TYR A 311 6.46 -24.50 -28.63
C TYR A 311 5.93 -25.80 -28.02
N TYR A 312 4.63 -25.98 -28.07
CA TYR A 312 4.01 -27.25 -27.72
C TYR A 312 4.18 -28.21 -28.91
N SER A 313 4.56 -29.43 -28.63
CA SER A 313 4.58 -30.49 -29.65
C SER A 313 3.14 -30.88 -30.04
N ASP A 314 3.01 -31.43 -31.26
CA ASP A 314 1.71 -31.91 -31.75
C ASP A 314 1.05 -32.89 -30.78
N ALA A 315 1.85 -33.77 -30.15
CA ALA A 315 1.37 -34.74 -29.14
C ALA A 315 0.85 -34.04 -27.87
N GLU A 316 1.43 -32.92 -27.44
CA GLU A 316 0.95 -32.13 -26.31
C GLU A 316 -0.35 -31.41 -26.65
N ILE A 317 -0.46 -30.87 -27.85
CA ILE A 317 -1.68 -30.21 -28.35
C ILE A 317 -2.81 -31.24 -28.49
N GLU A 318 -2.57 -32.41 -29.04
CA GLU A 318 -3.55 -33.48 -29.13
C GLU A 318 -4.01 -33.94 -27.75
N ARG A 319 -3.09 -34.06 -26.79
CA ARG A 319 -3.44 -34.38 -25.39
C ARG A 319 -4.32 -33.33 -24.78
N LEU A 320 -4.00 -32.05 -24.96
CA LEU A 320 -4.83 -30.93 -24.51
C LEU A 320 -6.23 -31.02 -25.13
N ASN A 321 -6.31 -31.21 -26.45
CA ASN A 321 -7.58 -31.22 -27.18
C ASN A 321 -8.49 -32.37 -26.74
N ARG A 322 -7.95 -33.55 -26.40
CA ARG A 322 -8.71 -34.65 -25.84
C ARG A 322 -9.35 -34.34 -24.48
N HIS A 323 -8.76 -33.41 -23.73
CA HIS A 323 -9.27 -33.04 -22.39
C HIS A 323 -10.11 -31.75 -22.39
N ILE A 324 -10.11 -30.97 -23.47
CA ILE A 324 -10.91 -29.73 -23.57
C ILE A 324 -12.40 -29.99 -23.33
N VAL A 325 -12.91 -31.12 -23.81
CA VAL A 325 -14.33 -31.51 -23.64
C VAL A 325 -14.76 -31.74 -22.19
N ASN A 326 -13.79 -31.92 -21.28
CA ASN A 326 -14.04 -32.13 -19.86
C ASN A 326 -14.04 -30.80 -19.07
N LEU A 327 -13.77 -29.67 -19.74
CA LEU A 327 -13.77 -28.34 -19.11
C LEU A 327 -15.16 -27.73 -19.16
N GLU A 328 -15.39 -26.75 -18.30
CA GLU A 328 -16.56 -25.90 -18.40
C GLU A 328 -16.68 -25.31 -19.81
N GLU A 329 -17.88 -25.28 -20.37
CA GLU A 329 -18.14 -24.92 -21.76
C GLU A 329 -17.51 -23.59 -22.19
N GLN A 330 -17.60 -22.55 -21.33
CA GLN A 330 -17.02 -21.23 -21.63
C GLN A 330 -15.49 -21.29 -21.68
N VAL A 331 -14.86 -22.04 -20.78
CA VAL A 331 -13.40 -22.24 -20.75
C VAL A 331 -12.94 -23.02 -21.97
N ALA A 332 -13.66 -24.08 -22.36
CA ALA A 332 -13.37 -24.88 -23.53
C ALA A 332 -13.45 -24.03 -24.82
N ARG A 333 -14.51 -23.24 -24.97
CA ARG A 333 -14.67 -22.31 -26.11
C ARG A 333 -13.53 -21.27 -26.17
N ALA A 334 -13.17 -20.67 -25.03
CA ALA A 334 -12.07 -19.69 -24.96
C ALA A 334 -10.74 -20.32 -25.37
N LEU A 335 -10.43 -21.54 -24.94
CA LEU A 335 -9.22 -22.26 -25.30
C LEU A 335 -9.18 -22.62 -26.80
N ILE A 336 -10.29 -23.09 -27.36
CA ILE A 336 -10.40 -23.37 -28.80
C ILE A 336 -10.16 -22.10 -29.60
N LEU A 337 -10.83 -21.00 -29.26
CA LEU A 337 -10.63 -19.71 -29.93
C LEU A 337 -9.19 -19.24 -29.81
N HIS A 338 -8.58 -19.39 -28.61
CA HIS A 338 -7.19 -19.02 -28.40
C HIS A 338 -6.22 -19.80 -29.28
N GLN A 339 -6.43 -21.12 -29.42
CA GLN A 339 -5.65 -21.97 -30.32
C GLN A 339 -5.82 -21.58 -31.80
N MET A 340 -7.06 -21.31 -32.22
CA MET A 340 -7.36 -20.95 -33.62
C MET A 340 -6.80 -19.60 -34.00
N LEU A 341 -6.85 -18.62 -33.11
CA LEU A 341 -6.42 -17.24 -33.37
C LEU A 341 -4.93 -17.01 -33.13
N GLY A 342 -4.26 -17.87 -32.36
CA GLY A 342 -2.85 -17.68 -31.97
C GLY A 342 -2.56 -16.36 -31.27
N GLY A 343 -3.60 -15.70 -30.75
CA GLY A 343 -3.53 -14.40 -30.08
C GLY A 343 -2.96 -14.49 -28.66
N ARG A 344 -2.83 -13.36 -28.00
CA ARG A 344 -2.55 -13.34 -26.57
C ARG A 344 -3.83 -13.68 -25.80
N ILE A 345 -3.71 -14.30 -24.64
CA ILE A 345 -4.88 -14.64 -23.79
C ILE A 345 -5.74 -13.40 -23.46
N SER A 346 -5.13 -12.24 -23.28
CA SER A 346 -5.84 -10.97 -23.11
C SER A 346 -6.74 -10.62 -24.28
N ASP A 347 -6.25 -10.86 -25.50
CA ASP A 347 -6.98 -10.52 -26.72
C ASP A 347 -8.19 -11.46 -26.89
N THR A 348 -7.99 -12.75 -26.60
CA THR A 348 -9.08 -13.75 -26.63
C THR A 348 -10.17 -13.46 -25.58
N LEU A 349 -9.76 -13.10 -24.35
CA LEU A 349 -10.72 -12.84 -23.25
C LEU A 349 -11.44 -11.48 -23.36
N THR A 350 -10.98 -10.58 -24.21
CA THR A 350 -11.58 -9.26 -24.44
C THR A 350 -12.23 -9.10 -25.82
N LEU A 351 -12.36 -10.21 -26.57
CA LEU A 351 -13.14 -10.20 -27.81
C LEU A 351 -14.58 -9.75 -27.50
N ARG A 352 -15.01 -8.70 -28.21
CA ARG A 352 -16.41 -8.25 -28.17
C ARG A 352 -17.19 -9.03 -29.22
N THR A 353 -18.33 -9.54 -28.83
CA THR A 353 -19.34 -10.12 -29.73
C THR A 353 -19.99 -9.03 -30.54
#